data_c692d3f74c6aeafa2c87696bf95c935b
#
_entry.id   c692d3f74c6aeafa2c87696bf95c935b
#
_cell.length_a   1.000
_cell.length_b   1.000
_cell.length_c   1.000
_cell.angle_alpha   90.00
_cell.angle_beta   90.00
_cell.angle_gamma   90.00
#
_symmetry.space_group_name_H-M   'P 1'
#
loop_
_entity.id
_entity.type
_entity.pdbx_description
1 polymer ?
#
loop_
_entity_poly.entity_id
_entity_poly.type
_entity_poly.pdbx_seq_one_letter_code
_entity_poly.pdbx_strand_id
1 'polypeptide(L)'
;MHRTPTPATAPFIAGNIWRHLINMTLARSVGILATFIVDFVDILFISHLDDAHLIAGMGFAAAALYFIRAVAIALGITTTVLVARAIGSGDRHRAARYAWDTSIFSFLLLSLLAALTWFAREPILAALGARGATLHHAADYLGIILVGMPLLALGNCGTSTLFALGSARLAMLVSLSATVTQAVLDPIFIFVCGWGLQGAALASLAAQIVLVVAAWYVVIWRYRLRAPLCLRLLLLNIPAIIAIAVPAVLTNLTSPLATAYAARQMAPFGDDAVAAFAVIIRLVPVGFALLFSLSAAVAPIVGQNAGAARYDRVRQTLTAALQFNWLTVAVIGLSLFLLRDALPQWFKLDDNAAALLRFYCSGASLLFGFKGMIFFINAAYNNLGRPFYSTASNLAGLIFGALPLISLGAWLLGPRGIILGHMAEAILTAPVCWLVVQRLITRQEASHTSPLPRQH
;
A
#
# COMPACT_ATOMS: atom_id res chain seq x y z
N MET A 1 -26.48 25.26 19.80
CA MET A 1 -25.05 25.61 19.94
C MET A 1 -24.28 25.08 18.74
N HIS A 2 -24.15 25.89 17.68
CA HIS A 2 -23.31 25.59 16.52
C HIS A 2 -21.85 25.74 16.94
N ARG A 3 -21.16 24.61 17.17
CA ARG A 3 -19.69 24.61 17.26
C ARG A 3 -19.16 25.03 15.89
N THR A 4 -18.64 26.24 15.78
CA THR A 4 -17.84 26.68 14.65
C THR A 4 -16.76 25.63 14.38
N PRO A 5 -16.61 25.14 13.14
CA PRO A 5 -15.56 24.19 12.85
C PRO A 5 -14.21 24.86 13.08
N THR A 6 -13.48 24.39 14.08
CA THR A 6 -12.09 24.80 14.36
C THR A 6 -11.27 24.63 13.07
N PRO A 7 -10.45 25.62 12.69
CA PRO A 7 -9.56 25.50 11.54
C PRO A 7 -8.72 24.23 11.69
N ALA A 8 -8.39 23.56 10.59
CA ALA A 8 -7.60 22.33 10.61
C ALA A 8 -6.23 22.60 11.24
N THR A 9 -6.18 22.45 12.55
CA THR A 9 -4.94 22.46 13.32
C THR A 9 -4.17 21.21 12.93
N ALA A 10 -2.83 21.28 12.88
CA ALA A 10 -1.98 20.11 12.67
C ALA A 10 -2.07 19.20 13.94
N PRO A 11 -2.91 18.15 13.95
CA PRO A 11 -3.21 17.44 15.20
C PRO A 11 -2.03 16.65 15.74
N PHE A 12 -1.01 16.38 14.91
CA PHE A 12 0.12 15.52 15.29
C PHE A 12 1.31 16.29 15.87
N ILE A 13 1.33 17.63 15.80
CA ILE A 13 2.40 18.43 16.40
C ILE A 13 2.27 18.53 17.93
N ALA A 14 1.14 18.09 18.50
CA ALA A 14 0.87 18.05 19.93
C ALA A 14 0.27 16.70 20.35
N GLY A 15 0.11 16.48 21.65
CA GLY A 15 -0.50 15.28 22.21
C GLY A 15 0.42 14.05 22.22
N ASN A 16 -0.15 12.92 22.64
CA ASN A 16 0.57 11.65 22.81
C ASN A 16 0.75 10.94 21.47
N ILE A 17 2.00 10.67 21.08
CA ILE A 17 2.39 10.04 19.82
C ILE A 17 1.86 8.60 19.73
N TRP A 18 1.93 7.82 20.80
CA TRP A 18 1.40 6.46 20.84
C TRP A 18 -0.08 6.42 20.54
N ARG A 19 -0.87 7.32 21.14
CA ARG A 19 -2.31 7.41 20.87
C ARG A 19 -2.59 7.76 19.41
N HIS A 20 -1.83 8.69 18.84
CA HIS A 20 -1.96 9.04 17.42
C HIS A 20 -1.62 7.84 16.52
N LEU A 21 -0.50 7.17 16.79
CA LEU A 21 -0.01 6.04 16.01
C LEU A 21 -1.01 4.89 16.04
N ILE A 22 -1.46 4.47 17.22
CA ILE A 22 -2.43 3.37 17.38
C ILE A 22 -3.74 3.71 16.66
N ASN A 23 -4.32 4.88 16.91
CA ASN A 23 -5.60 5.26 16.30
C ASN A 23 -5.52 5.30 14.76
N MET A 24 -4.43 5.83 14.20
CA MET A 24 -4.21 5.90 12.76
C MET A 24 -4.00 4.50 12.16
N THR A 25 -3.17 3.68 12.82
CA THR A 25 -2.87 2.31 12.37
C THR A 25 -4.12 1.44 12.39
N LEU A 26 -4.87 1.42 13.49
CA LEU A 26 -6.09 0.61 13.61
C LEU A 26 -7.17 1.06 12.61
N ALA A 27 -7.38 2.37 12.46
CA ALA A 27 -8.35 2.84 11.48
C ALA A 27 -7.97 2.46 10.03
N ARG A 28 -6.67 2.52 9.71
CA ARG A 28 -6.19 2.12 8.37
C ARG A 28 -6.27 0.61 8.16
N SER A 29 -5.94 -0.20 9.18
CA SER A 29 -5.96 -1.66 9.07
C SER A 29 -7.37 -2.21 8.83
N VAL A 30 -8.39 -1.62 9.45
CA VAL A 30 -9.79 -1.99 9.19
C VAL A 30 -10.13 -1.82 7.71
N GLY A 31 -9.75 -0.68 7.10
CA GLY A 31 -9.98 -0.45 5.67
C GLY A 31 -9.24 -1.46 4.77
N ILE A 32 -7.97 -1.74 5.09
CA ILE A 32 -7.17 -2.71 4.33
C ILE A 32 -7.73 -4.12 4.45
N LEU A 33 -8.06 -4.57 5.67
CA LEU A 33 -8.64 -5.89 5.89
C LEU A 33 -10.00 -6.04 5.21
N ALA A 34 -10.86 -5.02 5.26
CA ALA A 34 -12.14 -5.03 4.58
C ALA A 34 -11.96 -5.21 3.05
N THR A 35 -10.99 -4.52 2.45
CA THR A 35 -10.68 -4.69 1.02
C THR A 35 -10.23 -6.13 0.71
N PHE A 36 -9.32 -6.72 1.51
CA PHE A 36 -8.90 -8.11 1.29
C PHE A 36 -10.03 -9.12 1.45
N ILE A 37 -10.96 -8.87 2.40
CA ILE A 37 -12.14 -9.74 2.58
C ILE A 37 -13.02 -9.68 1.33
N VAL A 38 -13.27 -8.49 0.77
CA VAL A 38 -14.10 -8.35 -0.44
C VAL A 38 -13.38 -8.96 -1.64
N ASP A 39 -12.08 -8.69 -1.85
CA ASP A 39 -11.31 -9.32 -2.93
C ASP A 39 -11.38 -10.88 -2.85
N PHE A 40 -11.39 -11.43 -1.63
CA PHE A 40 -11.55 -12.89 -1.43
C PHE A 40 -12.97 -13.36 -1.75
N VAL A 41 -13.99 -12.61 -1.32
CA VAL A 41 -15.40 -12.92 -1.60
C VAL A 41 -15.70 -12.83 -3.09
N ASP A 42 -15.12 -11.88 -3.82
CA ASP A 42 -15.24 -11.76 -5.28
C ASP A 42 -14.74 -13.03 -5.99
N ILE A 43 -13.57 -13.54 -5.58
CA ILE A 43 -13.03 -14.80 -6.13
C ILE A 43 -13.98 -15.96 -5.81
N LEU A 44 -14.54 -15.99 -4.60
CA LEU A 44 -15.49 -17.02 -4.18
C LEU A 44 -16.78 -16.95 -5.05
N PHE A 45 -17.34 -15.76 -5.28
CA PHE A 45 -18.52 -15.60 -6.11
C PHE A 45 -18.27 -16.05 -7.57
N ILE A 46 -17.14 -15.65 -8.15
CA ILE A 46 -16.78 -16.07 -9.50
C ILE A 46 -16.54 -17.59 -9.60
N SER A 47 -16.02 -18.22 -8.53
CA SER A 47 -15.83 -19.68 -8.50
C SER A 47 -17.14 -20.47 -8.54
N HIS A 48 -18.26 -19.88 -8.13
CA HIS A 48 -19.59 -20.50 -8.21
C HIS A 48 -20.23 -20.44 -9.62
N LEU A 49 -19.59 -19.78 -10.57
CA LEU A 49 -20.07 -19.77 -11.96
C LEU A 49 -19.61 -21.00 -12.76
N ASP A 50 -18.90 -21.95 -12.11
CA ASP A 50 -18.43 -23.23 -12.65
C ASP A 50 -17.64 -23.13 -13.98
N ASP A 51 -17.01 -21.97 -14.23
CA ASP A 51 -16.16 -21.72 -15.41
C ASP A 51 -14.72 -21.34 -14.97
N ALA A 52 -13.79 -22.28 -15.11
CA ALA A 52 -12.38 -22.08 -14.76
C ALA A 52 -11.72 -20.97 -15.59
N HIS A 53 -12.22 -20.67 -16.81
CA HIS A 53 -11.69 -19.60 -17.65
C HIS A 53 -11.94 -18.21 -17.06
N LEU A 54 -13.03 -18.02 -16.29
CA LEU A 54 -13.35 -16.75 -15.63
C LEU A 54 -12.36 -16.45 -14.52
N ILE A 55 -12.04 -17.43 -13.66
CA ILE A 55 -11.07 -17.28 -12.56
C ILE A 55 -9.67 -17.01 -13.12
N ALA A 56 -9.26 -17.77 -14.15
CA ALA A 56 -7.99 -17.54 -14.81
C ALA A 56 -7.94 -16.16 -15.49
N GLY A 57 -9.01 -15.74 -16.13
CA GLY A 57 -9.14 -14.43 -16.77
C GLY A 57 -9.00 -13.28 -15.77
N MET A 58 -9.65 -13.38 -14.61
CA MET A 58 -9.51 -12.42 -13.49
C MET A 58 -8.05 -12.36 -13.00
N GLY A 59 -7.37 -13.50 -12.90
CA GLY A 59 -5.96 -13.57 -12.50
C GLY A 59 -5.02 -12.85 -13.47
N PHE A 60 -5.18 -13.06 -14.79
CA PHE A 60 -4.40 -12.35 -15.82
C PHE A 60 -4.68 -10.84 -15.83
N ALA A 61 -5.95 -10.45 -15.68
CA ALA A 61 -6.32 -9.04 -15.58
C ALA A 61 -5.71 -8.37 -14.34
N ALA A 62 -5.73 -9.05 -13.18
CA ALA A 62 -5.09 -8.55 -11.97
C ALA A 62 -3.59 -8.35 -12.14
N ALA A 63 -2.89 -9.25 -12.84
CA ALA A 63 -1.48 -9.13 -13.15
C ALA A 63 -1.20 -7.91 -14.07
N ALA A 64 -2.04 -7.70 -15.10
CA ALA A 64 -1.93 -6.54 -15.99
C ALA A 64 -2.18 -5.21 -15.25
N LEU A 65 -3.11 -5.18 -14.31
CA LEU A 65 -3.46 -3.99 -13.52
C LEU A 65 -2.42 -3.64 -12.46
N TYR A 66 -1.52 -4.58 -12.11
CA TYR A 66 -0.60 -4.41 -10.99
C TYR A 66 0.23 -3.13 -11.09
N PHE A 67 0.80 -2.84 -12.26
CA PHE A 67 1.60 -1.63 -12.48
C PHE A 67 0.77 -0.35 -12.31
N ILE A 68 -0.43 -0.31 -12.87
CA ILE A 68 -1.33 0.86 -12.79
C ILE A 68 -1.73 1.09 -11.32
N ARG A 69 -2.05 0.03 -10.59
CA ARG A 69 -2.36 0.11 -9.15
C ARG A 69 -1.16 0.59 -8.32
N ALA A 70 0.06 0.16 -8.65
CA ALA A 70 1.28 0.64 -8.00
C ALA A 70 1.48 2.15 -8.19
N VAL A 71 1.20 2.68 -9.39
CA VAL A 71 1.21 4.12 -9.67
C VAL A 71 0.14 4.84 -8.85
N ALA A 72 -1.08 4.31 -8.78
CA ALA A 72 -2.16 4.90 -7.98
C ALA A 72 -1.81 4.98 -6.48
N ILE A 73 -1.20 3.93 -5.93
CA ILE A 73 -0.71 3.90 -4.54
C ILE A 73 0.38 4.96 -4.33
N ALA A 74 1.34 5.05 -5.23
CA ALA A 74 2.44 6.01 -5.14
C ALA A 74 1.95 7.47 -5.17
N LEU A 75 0.92 7.77 -5.97
CA LEU A 75 0.28 9.08 -6.01
C LEU A 75 -0.49 9.40 -4.71
N GLY A 76 -1.12 8.40 -4.09
CA GLY A 76 -1.70 8.53 -2.75
C GLY A 76 -0.64 8.84 -1.68
N ILE A 77 0.52 8.15 -1.72
CA ILE A 77 1.67 8.44 -0.85
C ILE A 77 2.14 9.89 -1.07
N THR A 78 2.29 10.30 -2.32
CA THR A 78 2.70 11.67 -2.71
C THR A 78 1.75 12.71 -2.14
N THR A 79 0.43 12.49 -2.28
CA THR A 79 -0.61 13.36 -1.71
C THR A 79 -0.46 13.47 -0.19
N THR A 80 -0.31 12.34 0.51
CA THR A 80 -0.13 12.33 1.97
C THR A 80 1.09 13.14 2.38
N VAL A 81 2.23 12.97 1.71
CA VAL A 81 3.50 13.67 2.03
C VAL A 81 3.36 15.18 1.84
N LEU A 82 2.91 15.62 0.66
CA LEU A 82 2.83 17.04 0.33
C LEU A 82 1.81 17.77 1.21
N VAL A 83 0.63 17.17 1.40
CA VAL A 83 -0.43 17.77 2.23
C VAL A 83 -0.04 17.78 3.70
N ALA A 84 0.49 16.68 4.26
CA ALA A 84 0.86 16.62 5.67
C ALA A 84 1.96 17.62 6.02
N ARG A 85 2.98 17.78 5.17
CA ARG A 85 4.03 18.78 5.36
C ARG A 85 3.50 20.22 5.32
N ALA A 86 2.60 20.52 4.37
CA ALA A 86 1.98 21.83 4.27
C ALA A 86 1.07 22.14 5.48
N ILE A 87 0.32 21.17 5.97
CA ILE A 87 -0.46 21.31 7.21
C ILE A 87 0.45 21.52 8.42
N GLY A 88 1.55 20.79 8.50
CA GLY A 88 2.54 20.93 9.58
C GLY A 88 3.19 22.31 9.63
N SER A 89 3.50 22.91 8.47
CA SER A 89 4.04 24.28 8.38
C SER A 89 2.97 25.38 8.57
N GLY A 90 1.70 25.02 8.81
CA GLY A 90 0.60 25.97 8.97
C GLY A 90 0.05 26.55 7.67
N ASP A 91 0.59 26.14 6.51
CA ASP A 91 0.15 26.65 5.20
C ASP A 91 -1.01 25.82 4.64
N ARG A 92 -2.21 26.20 5.06
CA ARG A 92 -3.44 25.55 4.64
C ARG A 92 -3.76 25.75 3.15
N HIS A 93 -3.40 26.90 2.58
CA HIS A 93 -3.61 27.17 1.16
C HIS A 93 -2.75 26.26 0.29
N ARG A 94 -1.50 26.08 0.69
CA ARG A 94 -0.58 25.17 0.03
C ARG A 94 -1.03 23.70 0.19
N ALA A 95 -1.54 23.34 1.35
CA ALA A 95 -2.11 21.99 1.57
C ALA A 95 -3.31 21.73 0.65
N ALA A 96 -4.26 22.68 0.56
CA ALA A 96 -5.38 22.58 -0.37
C ALA A 96 -4.88 22.48 -1.81
N ARG A 97 -3.92 23.31 -2.18
CA ARG A 97 -3.33 23.32 -3.52
C ARG A 97 -2.72 21.97 -3.87
N TYR A 98 -1.88 21.41 -3.00
CA TYR A 98 -1.28 20.10 -3.23
C TYR A 98 -2.33 18.98 -3.32
N ALA A 99 -3.38 18.99 -2.48
CA ALA A 99 -4.44 18.00 -2.55
C ALA A 99 -5.14 18.01 -3.93
N TRP A 100 -5.45 19.18 -4.47
CA TRP A 100 -6.08 19.33 -5.78
C TRP A 100 -5.12 19.01 -6.93
N ASP A 101 -3.90 19.54 -6.92
CA ASP A 101 -2.93 19.34 -8.00
C ASP A 101 -2.49 17.88 -8.12
N THR A 102 -2.23 17.21 -7.00
CA THR A 102 -1.90 15.77 -7.04
C THR A 102 -3.08 14.95 -7.55
N SER A 103 -4.31 15.32 -7.22
CA SER A 103 -5.50 14.60 -7.68
C SER A 103 -5.74 14.78 -9.18
N ILE A 104 -5.60 16.02 -9.69
CA ILE A 104 -5.73 16.29 -11.12
C ILE A 104 -4.62 15.57 -11.90
N PHE A 105 -3.37 15.66 -11.43
CA PHE A 105 -2.25 14.95 -12.05
C PHE A 105 -2.49 13.44 -12.04
N SER A 106 -2.96 12.89 -10.92
CA SER A 106 -3.27 11.47 -10.79
C SER A 106 -4.37 11.02 -11.74
N PHE A 107 -5.44 11.80 -11.83
CA PHE A 107 -6.53 11.54 -12.76
C PHE A 107 -6.05 11.50 -14.21
N LEU A 108 -5.29 12.50 -14.64
CA LEU A 108 -4.78 12.60 -16.00
C LEU A 108 -3.79 11.47 -16.31
N LEU A 109 -2.86 11.19 -15.39
CA LEU A 109 -1.86 10.14 -15.59
C LEU A 109 -2.52 8.76 -15.63
N LEU A 110 -3.44 8.46 -14.71
CA LEU A 110 -4.13 7.16 -14.69
C LEU A 110 -5.11 7.02 -15.89
N SER A 111 -5.72 8.12 -16.35
CA SER A 111 -6.51 8.11 -17.59
C SER A 111 -5.65 7.76 -18.79
N LEU A 112 -4.46 8.36 -18.91
CA LEU A 112 -3.52 8.06 -19.97
C LEU A 112 -3.05 6.60 -19.91
N LEU A 113 -2.61 6.13 -18.74
CA LEU A 113 -2.15 4.75 -18.56
C LEU A 113 -3.29 3.75 -18.82
N ALA A 114 -4.49 4.02 -18.34
CA ALA A 114 -5.67 3.20 -18.57
C ALA A 114 -6.03 3.14 -20.04
N ALA A 115 -6.01 4.27 -20.77
CA ALA A 115 -6.26 4.31 -22.20
C ALA A 115 -5.22 3.52 -22.99
N LEU A 116 -3.92 3.74 -22.70
CA LEU A 116 -2.84 2.98 -23.37
C LEU A 116 -2.98 1.48 -23.12
N THR A 117 -3.28 1.07 -21.89
CA THR A 117 -3.49 -0.34 -21.55
C THR A 117 -4.77 -0.88 -22.19
N TRP A 118 -5.83 -0.08 -22.30
CA TRP A 118 -7.09 -0.48 -22.94
C TRP A 118 -6.91 -0.81 -24.40
N PHE A 119 -6.15 0.00 -25.14
CA PHE A 119 -5.81 -0.29 -26.56
C PHE A 119 -4.87 -1.48 -26.70
N ALA A 120 -3.99 -1.71 -25.72
CA ALA A 120 -3.03 -2.80 -25.74
C ALA A 120 -3.46 -4.03 -24.91
N ARG A 121 -4.72 -4.11 -24.42
CA ARG A 121 -5.14 -5.14 -23.46
C ARG A 121 -4.96 -6.57 -23.93
N GLU A 122 -5.34 -6.86 -25.18
CA GLU A 122 -5.20 -8.22 -25.74
C GLU A 122 -3.73 -8.63 -25.89
N PRO A 123 -2.84 -7.84 -26.54
CA PRO A 123 -1.42 -8.20 -26.62
C PRO A 123 -0.74 -8.29 -25.23
N ILE A 124 -1.11 -7.46 -24.26
CA ILE A 124 -0.57 -7.56 -22.89
C ILE A 124 -1.01 -8.88 -22.24
N LEU A 125 -2.30 -9.21 -22.31
CA LEU A 125 -2.83 -10.45 -21.74
C LEU A 125 -2.28 -11.69 -22.44
N ALA A 126 -2.13 -11.66 -23.77
CA ALA A 126 -1.51 -12.73 -24.54
C ALA A 126 -0.02 -12.93 -24.16
N ALA A 127 0.72 -11.83 -23.95
CA ALA A 127 2.11 -11.88 -23.49
C ALA A 127 2.23 -12.45 -22.06
N LEU A 128 1.21 -12.26 -21.23
CA LEU A 128 1.12 -12.86 -19.88
C LEU A 128 0.74 -14.36 -19.95
N GLY A 129 0.33 -14.87 -21.10
CA GLY A 129 0.01 -16.29 -21.31
C GLY A 129 -1.48 -16.60 -21.45
N ALA A 130 -2.37 -15.61 -21.43
CA ALA A 130 -3.80 -15.83 -21.66
C ALA A 130 -4.07 -16.23 -23.13
N ARG A 131 -4.94 -17.23 -23.33
CA ARG A 131 -5.30 -17.73 -24.68
C ARG A 131 -6.78 -18.11 -24.75
N GLY A 132 -7.34 -18.15 -25.96
CA GLY A 132 -8.71 -18.61 -26.23
C GLY A 132 -9.77 -17.89 -25.40
N ALA A 133 -10.72 -18.62 -24.82
CA ALA A 133 -11.80 -18.07 -24.01
C ALA A 133 -11.29 -17.25 -22.81
N THR A 134 -10.23 -17.70 -22.12
CA THR A 134 -9.62 -16.99 -21.01
C THR A 134 -9.12 -15.59 -21.43
N LEU A 135 -8.55 -15.44 -22.63
CA LEU A 135 -8.13 -14.14 -23.15
C LEU A 135 -9.31 -13.19 -23.35
N HIS A 136 -10.41 -13.66 -23.91
CA HIS A 136 -11.60 -12.85 -24.13
C HIS A 136 -12.20 -12.38 -22.79
N HIS A 137 -12.41 -13.29 -21.85
CA HIS A 137 -12.94 -12.95 -20.53
C HIS A 137 -12.02 -11.99 -19.77
N ALA A 138 -10.70 -12.20 -19.84
CA ALA A 138 -9.72 -11.29 -19.25
C ALA A 138 -9.75 -9.90 -19.90
N ALA A 139 -9.87 -9.81 -21.21
CA ALA A 139 -9.90 -8.55 -21.95
C ALA A 139 -11.18 -7.74 -21.65
N ASP A 140 -12.33 -8.39 -21.58
CA ASP A 140 -13.60 -7.75 -21.24
C ASP A 140 -13.58 -7.21 -19.80
N TYR A 141 -13.19 -8.06 -18.85
CA TYR A 141 -13.06 -7.66 -17.44
C TYR A 141 -12.08 -6.50 -17.25
N LEU A 142 -10.89 -6.63 -17.86
CA LEU A 142 -9.85 -5.60 -17.81
C LEU A 142 -10.35 -4.29 -18.41
N GLY A 143 -11.07 -4.35 -19.53
CA GLY A 143 -11.64 -3.18 -20.21
C GLY A 143 -12.55 -2.37 -19.32
N ILE A 144 -13.42 -3.01 -18.54
CA ILE A 144 -14.33 -2.34 -17.59
C ILE A 144 -13.55 -1.75 -16.41
N ILE A 145 -12.64 -2.51 -15.80
CA ILE A 145 -11.84 -2.07 -14.65
C ILE A 145 -10.96 -0.85 -14.99
N LEU A 146 -10.40 -0.82 -16.21
CA LEU A 146 -9.56 0.29 -16.66
C LEU A 146 -10.30 1.64 -16.66
N VAL A 147 -11.60 1.65 -16.99
CA VAL A 147 -12.44 2.86 -16.90
C VAL A 147 -12.50 3.40 -15.48
N GLY A 148 -12.43 2.53 -14.48
CA GLY A 148 -12.42 2.90 -13.07
C GLY A 148 -11.06 3.41 -12.56
N MET A 149 -9.94 3.16 -13.22
CA MET A 149 -8.61 3.51 -12.69
C MET A 149 -8.42 5.02 -12.41
N PRO A 150 -8.89 5.94 -13.24
CA PRO A 150 -8.87 7.37 -12.92
C PRO A 150 -9.69 7.73 -11.66
N LEU A 151 -10.84 7.08 -11.48
CA LEU A 151 -11.68 7.25 -10.28
C LEU A 151 -10.98 6.72 -9.03
N LEU A 152 -10.36 5.54 -9.13
CA LEU A 152 -9.53 4.99 -8.05
C LEU A 152 -8.43 5.96 -7.63
N ALA A 153 -7.75 6.60 -8.58
CA ALA A 153 -6.72 7.60 -8.29
C ALA A 153 -7.27 8.80 -7.53
N LEU A 154 -8.41 9.36 -7.98
CA LEU A 154 -9.08 10.47 -7.30
C LEU A 154 -9.53 10.08 -5.88
N GLY A 155 -10.12 8.90 -5.71
CA GLY A 155 -10.55 8.37 -4.41
C GLY A 155 -9.37 8.17 -3.46
N ASN A 156 -8.26 7.59 -3.95
CA ASN A 156 -7.02 7.41 -3.19
C ASN A 156 -6.40 8.76 -2.78
N CYS A 157 -6.38 9.77 -3.64
CA CYS A 157 -5.90 11.11 -3.28
C CYS A 157 -6.79 11.77 -2.23
N GLY A 158 -8.11 11.62 -2.35
CA GLY A 158 -9.07 12.12 -1.37
C GLY A 158 -8.89 11.48 0.01
N THR A 159 -8.83 10.15 0.10
CA THR A 159 -8.58 9.42 1.35
C THR A 159 -7.21 9.72 1.92
N SER A 160 -6.16 9.82 1.09
CA SER A 160 -4.81 10.21 1.48
C SER A 160 -4.77 11.63 2.06
N THR A 161 -5.56 12.55 1.50
CA THR A 161 -5.74 13.90 2.06
C THR A 161 -6.37 13.84 3.46
N LEU A 162 -7.39 13.01 3.67
CA LEU A 162 -8.00 12.82 4.99
C LEU A 162 -7.00 12.24 6.01
N PHE A 163 -6.16 11.29 5.61
CA PHE A 163 -5.07 10.80 6.46
C PHE A 163 -4.05 11.88 6.78
N ALA A 164 -3.65 12.69 5.79
CA ALA A 164 -2.73 13.80 5.99
C ALA A 164 -3.26 14.87 6.95
N LEU A 165 -4.59 15.06 7.00
CA LEU A 165 -5.29 15.94 7.94
C LEU A 165 -5.47 15.31 9.35
N GLY A 166 -5.05 14.07 9.57
CA GLY A 166 -5.22 13.37 10.84
C GLY A 166 -6.60 12.74 11.05
N SER A 167 -7.43 12.67 10.02
CA SER A 167 -8.81 12.18 10.09
C SER A 167 -8.93 10.70 9.72
N ALA A 168 -8.19 9.84 10.40
CA ALA A 168 -8.16 8.41 10.12
C ALA A 168 -9.55 7.75 10.16
N ARG A 169 -10.39 8.12 11.13
CA ARG A 169 -11.75 7.56 11.24
C ARG A 169 -12.62 7.90 10.03
N LEU A 170 -12.57 9.15 9.55
CA LEU A 170 -13.34 9.54 8.37
C LEU A 170 -12.79 8.87 7.10
N ALA A 171 -11.47 8.79 6.96
CA ALA A 171 -10.86 8.06 5.85
C ALA A 171 -11.23 6.57 5.87
N MET A 172 -11.26 5.94 7.05
CA MET A 172 -11.74 4.57 7.24
C MET A 172 -13.21 4.42 6.81
N LEU A 173 -14.09 5.29 7.30
CA LEU A 173 -15.52 5.24 6.96
C LEU A 173 -15.76 5.42 5.45
N VAL A 174 -15.02 6.34 4.82
CA VAL A 174 -15.04 6.54 3.36
C VAL A 174 -14.59 5.28 2.62
N SER A 175 -13.48 4.66 3.04
CA SER A 175 -13.03 3.40 2.43
C SER A 175 -14.03 2.26 2.65
N LEU A 176 -14.58 2.14 3.87
CA LEU A 176 -15.60 1.13 4.18
C LEU A 176 -16.87 1.33 3.38
N SER A 177 -17.34 2.56 3.15
CA SER A 177 -18.53 2.79 2.33
C SER A 177 -18.35 2.26 0.90
N ALA A 178 -17.20 2.45 0.30
CA ALA A 178 -16.88 1.89 -1.01
C ALA A 178 -16.81 0.36 -0.98
N THR A 179 -16.12 -0.21 0.01
CA THR A 179 -16.00 -1.67 0.17
C THR A 179 -17.37 -2.34 0.42
N VAL A 180 -18.21 -1.73 1.25
CA VAL A 180 -19.59 -2.22 1.47
C VAL A 180 -20.43 -2.11 0.20
N THR A 181 -20.29 -1.02 -0.56
CA THR A 181 -20.98 -0.88 -1.85
C THR A 181 -20.59 -2.01 -2.80
N GLN A 182 -19.29 -2.33 -2.92
CA GLN A 182 -18.84 -3.45 -3.73
C GLN A 182 -19.44 -4.77 -3.23
N ALA A 183 -19.28 -5.09 -1.96
CA ALA A 183 -19.78 -6.35 -1.37
C ALA A 183 -21.29 -6.56 -1.55
N VAL A 184 -22.09 -5.47 -1.58
CA VAL A 184 -23.53 -5.53 -1.82
C VAL A 184 -23.85 -5.66 -3.30
N LEU A 185 -23.14 -4.94 -4.16
CA LEU A 185 -23.42 -4.94 -5.61
C LEU A 185 -22.88 -6.17 -6.32
N ASP A 186 -21.80 -6.79 -5.83
CA ASP A 186 -21.22 -7.99 -6.43
C ASP A 186 -22.25 -9.12 -6.61
N PRO A 187 -22.94 -9.62 -5.55
CA PRO A 187 -23.91 -10.69 -5.72
C PRO A 187 -25.10 -10.26 -6.60
N ILE A 188 -25.48 -8.98 -6.58
CA ILE A 188 -26.58 -8.47 -7.41
C ILE A 188 -26.18 -8.52 -8.89
N PHE A 189 -25.03 -7.97 -9.24
CA PHE A 189 -24.62 -7.89 -10.65
C PHE A 189 -24.15 -9.24 -11.19
N ILE A 190 -23.48 -10.07 -10.36
CA ILE A 190 -23.00 -11.38 -10.76
C ILE A 190 -24.16 -12.36 -10.97
N PHE A 191 -25.05 -12.50 -9.97
CA PHE A 191 -26.06 -13.56 -9.94
C PHE A 191 -27.46 -13.08 -10.34
N VAL A 192 -27.96 -11.95 -9.78
CA VAL A 192 -29.32 -11.48 -10.04
C VAL A 192 -29.44 -10.92 -11.45
N CYS A 193 -28.49 -10.08 -11.87
CA CYS A 193 -28.44 -9.55 -13.25
C CYS A 193 -27.85 -10.55 -14.25
N GLY A 194 -27.16 -11.59 -13.78
CA GLY A 194 -26.53 -12.61 -14.64
C GLY A 194 -25.32 -12.11 -15.45
N TRP A 195 -24.70 -11.02 -15.03
CA TRP A 195 -23.55 -10.43 -15.75
C TRP A 195 -22.19 -11.08 -15.43
N GLY A 196 -22.18 -12.07 -14.53
CA GLY A 196 -20.96 -12.84 -14.22
C GLY A 196 -19.74 -11.97 -13.90
N LEU A 197 -18.61 -12.25 -14.55
CA LEU A 197 -17.34 -11.53 -14.35
C LEU A 197 -17.44 -10.03 -14.67
N GLN A 198 -18.22 -9.66 -15.68
CA GLN A 198 -18.44 -8.24 -16.02
C GLN A 198 -19.24 -7.54 -14.91
N GLY A 199 -20.14 -8.25 -14.23
CA GLY A 199 -20.88 -7.75 -13.06
C GLY A 199 -19.95 -7.37 -11.92
N ALA A 200 -18.96 -8.21 -11.59
CA ALA A 200 -17.94 -7.90 -10.58
C ALA A 200 -17.13 -6.63 -10.96
N ALA A 201 -16.77 -6.47 -12.23
CA ALA A 201 -16.07 -5.28 -12.69
C ALA A 201 -16.93 -4.00 -12.55
N LEU A 202 -18.22 -4.08 -12.84
CA LEU A 202 -19.15 -2.96 -12.70
C LEU A 202 -19.42 -2.61 -11.22
N ALA A 203 -19.50 -3.59 -10.34
CA ALA A 203 -19.60 -3.35 -8.90
C ALA A 203 -18.36 -2.65 -8.34
N SER A 204 -17.17 -3.07 -8.76
CA SER A 204 -15.91 -2.37 -8.45
C SER A 204 -15.91 -0.91 -8.95
N LEU A 205 -16.43 -0.66 -10.16
CA LEU A 205 -16.56 0.70 -10.70
C LEU A 205 -17.51 1.56 -9.85
N ALA A 206 -18.66 1.00 -9.45
CA ALA A 206 -19.60 1.68 -8.58
C ALA A 206 -18.99 2.01 -7.20
N ALA A 207 -18.24 1.08 -6.62
CA ALA A 207 -17.49 1.30 -5.38
C ALA A 207 -16.48 2.45 -5.50
N GLN A 208 -15.78 2.54 -6.64
CA GLN A 208 -14.83 3.64 -6.89
C GLN A 208 -15.53 5.00 -7.01
N ILE A 209 -16.71 5.07 -7.61
CA ILE A 209 -17.54 6.29 -7.63
C ILE A 209 -17.91 6.71 -6.21
N VAL A 210 -18.39 5.78 -5.39
CA VAL A 210 -18.69 6.04 -3.98
C VAL A 210 -17.47 6.53 -3.21
N LEU A 211 -16.30 5.91 -3.44
CA LEU A 211 -15.04 6.32 -2.83
C LEU A 211 -14.70 7.78 -3.15
N VAL A 212 -14.79 8.16 -4.43
CA VAL A 212 -14.50 9.52 -4.89
C VAL A 212 -15.48 10.51 -4.25
N VAL A 213 -16.77 10.26 -4.40
CA VAL A 213 -17.83 11.16 -3.91
C VAL A 213 -17.71 11.36 -2.40
N ALA A 214 -17.60 10.26 -1.64
CA ALA A 214 -17.50 10.32 -0.19
C ALA A 214 -16.21 11.00 0.28
N ALA A 215 -15.04 10.68 -0.31
CA ALA A 215 -13.78 11.29 0.05
C ALA A 215 -13.78 12.80 -0.19
N TRP A 216 -14.16 13.22 -1.39
CA TRP A 216 -14.14 14.63 -1.77
C TRP A 216 -15.26 15.44 -1.12
N TYR A 217 -16.43 14.83 -0.84
CA TYR A 217 -17.44 15.47 -0.01
C TYR A 217 -16.87 15.86 1.35
N VAL A 218 -16.17 14.96 2.05
CA VAL A 218 -15.56 15.24 3.35
C VAL A 218 -14.45 16.29 3.22
N VAL A 219 -13.56 16.18 2.24
CA VAL A 219 -12.47 17.14 2.01
C VAL A 219 -13.00 18.56 1.74
N ILE A 220 -14.01 18.67 0.88
CA ILE A 220 -14.54 19.97 0.43
C ILE A 220 -15.43 20.61 1.49
N TRP A 221 -16.38 19.85 2.05
CA TRP A 221 -17.42 20.41 2.92
C TRP A 221 -17.02 20.39 4.40
N ARG A 222 -16.42 19.33 4.88
CA ARG A 222 -16.02 19.20 6.28
C ARG A 222 -14.73 19.95 6.59
N TYR A 223 -13.73 19.82 5.72
CA TYR A 223 -12.42 20.44 5.92
C TYR A 223 -12.26 21.75 5.15
N ARG A 224 -13.18 22.09 4.25
CA ARG A 224 -13.14 23.31 3.43
C ARG A 224 -11.79 23.47 2.70
N LEU A 225 -11.16 22.36 2.30
CA LEU A 225 -9.95 22.38 1.48
C LEU A 225 -10.35 22.55 0.02
N ARG A 226 -10.37 23.79 -0.42
CA ARG A 226 -10.70 24.16 -1.82
C ARG A 226 -9.54 24.94 -2.41
N ALA A 227 -9.19 24.63 -3.65
CA ALA A 227 -8.25 25.39 -4.44
C ALA A 227 -8.84 25.61 -5.84
N PRO A 228 -8.70 26.80 -6.43
CA PRO A 228 -9.17 27.06 -7.79
C PRO A 228 -8.33 26.25 -8.78
N LEU A 229 -8.95 25.78 -9.86
CA LEU A 229 -8.24 25.16 -10.96
C LEU A 229 -7.33 26.21 -11.63
N CYS A 230 -6.02 25.99 -11.58
CA CYS A 230 -5.03 26.87 -12.19
C CYS A 230 -3.93 26.01 -12.82
N LEU A 231 -3.94 25.92 -14.14
CA LEU A 231 -2.99 25.10 -14.91
C LEU A 231 -1.53 25.54 -14.66
N ARG A 232 -1.27 26.84 -14.56
CA ARG A 232 0.08 27.36 -14.28
C ARG A 232 0.63 26.85 -12.95
N LEU A 233 -0.20 26.84 -11.89
CA LEU A 233 0.21 26.35 -10.58
C LEU A 233 0.34 24.82 -10.56
N LEU A 234 -0.53 24.10 -11.26
CA LEU A 234 -0.40 22.66 -11.46
C LEU A 234 0.97 22.34 -12.08
N LEU A 235 1.30 23.00 -13.20
CA LEU A 235 2.60 22.79 -13.89
C LEU A 235 3.79 23.10 -12.98
N LEU A 236 3.71 24.13 -12.15
CA LEU A 236 4.76 24.46 -11.17
C LEU A 236 4.90 23.39 -10.05
N ASN A 237 3.84 22.69 -9.72
CA ASN A 237 3.87 21.65 -8.68
C ASN A 237 4.22 20.24 -9.23
N ILE A 238 4.16 20.02 -10.55
CA ILE A 238 4.51 18.73 -11.17
C ILE A 238 5.89 18.22 -10.74
N PRO A 239 6.98 19.01 -10.74
CA PRO A 239 8.29 18.54 -10.29
C PRO A 239 8.28 18.02 -8.86
N ALA A 240 7.55 18.67 -7.95
CA ALA A 240 7.43 18.22 -6.56
C ALA A 240 6.62 16.91 -6.45
N ILE A 241 5.60 16.75 -7.30
CA ILE A 241 4.80 15.52 -7.36
C ILE A 241 5.65 14.37 -7.91
N ILE A 242 6.33 14.56 -9.03
CA ILE A 242 7.16 13.53 -9.68
C ILE A 242 8.33 13.14 -8.78
N ALA A 243 8.97 14.08 -8.09
CA ALA A 243 10.08 13.82 -7.18
C ALA A 243 9.75 12.83 -6.06
N ILE A 244 8.46 12.69 -5.70
CA ILE A 244 8.01 11.72 -4.69
C ILE A 244 7.34 10.52 -5.38
N ALA A 245 6.53 10.75 -6.42
CA ALA A 245 5.77 9.69 -7.07
C ALA A 245 6.67 8.65 -7.75
N VAL A 246 7.70 9.07 -8.49
CA VAL A 246 8.60 8.14 -9.20
C VAL A 246 9.35 7.24 -8.22
N PRO A 247 10.06 7.75 -7.18
CA PRO A 247 10.63 6.91 -6.16
C PRO A 247 9.63 5.97 -5.49
N ALA A 248 8.41 6.45 -5.21
CA ALA A 248 7.38 5.62 -4.59
C ALA A 248 6.90 4.49 -5.50
N VAL A 249 6.74 4.71 -6.82
CA VAL A 249 6.44 3.65 -7.80
C VAL A 249 7.54 2.60 -7.79
N LEU A 250 8.80 3.02 -7.94
CA LEU A 250 9.94 2.10 -7.96
C LEU A 250 10.04 1.29 -6.66
N THR A 251 9.79 1.93 -5.52
CA THR A 251 9.74 1.26 -4.22
C THR A 251 8.66 0.18 -4.15
N ASN A 252 7.46 0.46 -4.67
CA ASN A 252 6.35 -0.50 -4.65
C ASN A 252 6.56 -1.69 -5.61
N LEU A 253 7.40 -1.56 -6.62
CA LEU A 253 7.70 -2.65 -7.56
C LEU A 253 8.73 -3.67 -7.04
N THR A 254 9.53 -3.33 -6.03
CA THR A 254 10.60 -4.22 -5.54
C THR A 254 10.07 -5.48 -4.85
N SER A 255 9.01 -5.36 -4.05
CA SER A 255 8.45 -6.51 -3.31
C SER A 255 7.89 -7.62 -4.20
N PRO A 256 7.09 -7.32 -5.25
CA PRO A 256 6.66 -8.34 -6.20
C PRO A 256 7.80 -9.02 -6.96
N LEU A 257 8.87 -8.28 -7.28
CA LEU A 257 10.05 -8.87 -7.93
C LEU A 257 10.71 -9.91 -7.01
N ALA A 258 10.87 -9.58 -5.72
CA ALA A 258 11.40 -10.53 -4.74
C ALA A 258 10.52 -11.77 -4.60
N THR A 259 9.19 -11.58 -4.55
CA THR A 259 8.21 -12.66 -4.46
C THR A 259 8.22 -13.54 -5.70
N ALA A 260 8.26 -12.96 -6.90
CA ALA A 260 8.33 -13.69 -8.16
C ALA A 260 9.64 -14.49 -8.26
N TYR A 261 10.75 -13.92 -7.81
CA TYR A 261 12.02 -14.62 -7.75
C TYR A 261 11.98 -15.81 -6.79
N ALA A 262 11.43 -15.64 -5.59
CA ALA A 262 11.25 -16.72 -4.62
C ALA A 262 10.35 -17.86 -5.17
N ALA A 263 9.24 -17.50 -5.82
CA ALA A 263 8.35 -18.46 -6.47
C ALA A 263 9.07 -19.27 -7.57
N ARG A 264 9.90 -18.60 -8.40
CA ARG A 264 10.72 -19.26 -9.40
C ARG A 264 11.71 -20.24 -8.79
N GLN A 265 12.32 -19.88 -7.66
CA GLN A 265 13.26 -20.75 -6.95
C GLN A 265 12.57 -21.92 -6.22
N MET A 266 11.26 -21.81 -5.93
CA MET A 266 10.46 -22.91 -5.38
C MET A 266 10.13 -23.99 -6.41
N ALA A 267 9.95 -23.63 -7.69
CA ALA A 267 9.49 -24.54 -8.74
C ALA A 267 10.30 -25.84 -8.89
N PRO A 268 11.66 -25.86 -8.78
CA PRO A 268 12.44 -27.09 -8.87
C PRO A 268 12.20 -28.10 -7.75
N PHE A 269 11.57 -27.67 -6.63
CA PHE A 269 11.32 -28.52 -5.46
C PHE A 269 9.94 -29.19 -5.49
N GLY A 270 9.20 -29.05 -6.60
CA GLY A 270 7.91 -29.71 -6.83
C GLY A 270 6.70 -28.90 -6.42
N ASP A 271 5.52 -29.44 -6.75
CA ASP A 271 4.24 -28.76 -6.60
C ASP A 271 3.88 -28.45 -5.15
N ASP A 272 4.24 -29.33 -4.21
CA ASP A 272 4.02 -29.15 -2.77
C ASP A 272 4.73 -27.89 -2.25
N ALA A 273 5.97 -27.65 -2.69
CA ALA A 273 6.73 -26.46 -2.30
C ALA A 273 6.11 -25.18 -2.85
N VAL A 274 5.66 -25.22 -4.10
CA VAL A 274 4.97 -24.10 -4.75
C VAL A 274 3.64 -23.83 -4.07
N ALA A 275 2.86 -24.86 -3.75
CA ALA A 275 1.58 -24.73 -3.05
C ALA A 275 1.74 -24.12 -1.65
N ALA A 276 2.71 -24.62 -0.86
CA ALA A 276 3.02 -24.06 0.45
C ALA A 276 3.40 -22.56 0.35
N PHE A 277 4.27 -22.23 -0.59
CA PHE A 277 4.70 -20.84 -0.80
C PHE A 277 3.54 -19.93 -1.24
N ALA A 278 2.66 -20.41 -2.11
CA ALA A 278 1.47 -19.68 -2.53
C ALA A 278 0.52 -19.37 -1.35
N VAL A 279 0.37 -20.30 -0.40
CA VAL A 279 -0.39 -20.06 0.84
C VAL A 279 0.32 -19.03 1.71
N ILE A 280 1.63 -19.14 1.91
CA ILE A 280 2.43 -18.19 2.71
C ILE A 280 2.27 -16.76 2.16
N ILE A 281 2.40 -16.56 0.85
CA ILE A 281 2.25 -15.24 0.22
C ILE A 281 0.86 -14.64 0.45
N ARG A 282 -0.19 -15.46 0.49
CA ARG A 282 -1.57 -15.02 0.77
C ARG A 282 -1.79 -14.69 2.25
N LEU A 283 -1.10 -15.38 3.16
CA LEU A 283 -1.19 -15.13 4.59
C LEU A 283 -0.48 -13.82 5.00
N VAL A 284 0.62 -13.46 4.32
CA VAL A 284 1.41 -12.26 4.67
C VAL A 284 0.58 -10.96 4.66
N PRO A 285 -0.18 -10.59 3.61
CA PRO A 285 -0.96 -9.35 3.62
C PRO A 285 -2.03 -9.31 4.71
N VAL A 286 -2.67 -10.43 5.00
CA VAL A 286 -3.71 -10.54 6.04
C VAL A 286 -3.08 -10.50 7.43
N GLY A 287 -2.09 -11.35 7.68
CA GLY A 287 -1.41 -11.45 8.97
C GLY A 287 -0.71 -10.14 9.36
N PHE A 288 -0.01 -9.53 8.42
CA PHE A 288 0.79 -8.31 8.66
C PHE A 288 0.11 -7.02 8.20
N ALA A 289 -1.22 -7.00 8.02
CA ALA A 289 -2.00 -5.82 7.65
C ALA A 289 -1.73 -4.61 8.58
N LEU A 290 -1.49 -4.86 9.86
CA LEU A 290 -1.11 -3.83 10.83
C LEU A 290 0.23 -3.17 10.50
N LEU A 291 1.22 -3.89 9.96
CA LEU A 291 2.53 -3.31 9.58
C LEU A 291 2.41 -2.43 8.33
N PHE A 292 1.61 -2.84 7.34
CA PHE A 292 1.29 -1.99 6.19
C PHE A 292 0.57 -0.72 6.63
N SER A 293 -0.37 -0.85 7.57
CA SER A 293 -1.13 0.27 8.13
C SER A 293 -0.27 1.20 8.98
N LEU A 294 0.73 0.65 9.70
CA LEU A 294 1.70 1.41 10.48
C LEU A 294 2.49 2.39 9.60
N SER A 295 2.96 1.94 8.43
CA SER A 295 3.64 2.82 7.48
C SER A 295 2.77 3.99 7.06
N ALA A 296 1.50 3.71 6.74
CA ALA A 296 0.53 4.74 6.36
C ALA A 296 0.17 5.70 7.52
N ALA A 297 0.25 5.23 8.78
CA ALA A 297 0.03 6.05 9.96
C ALA A 297 1.25 6.95 10.29
N VAL A 298 2.46 6.41 10.15
CA VAL A 298 3.71 7.16 10.38
C VAL A 298 3.85 8.32 9.39
N ALA A 299 3.44 8.15 8.13
CA ALA A 299 3.60 9.16 7.09
C ALA A 299 3.03 10.54 7.48
N PRO A 300 1.73 10.70 7.83
CA PRO A 300 1.20 12.01 8.18
C PRO A 300 1.72 12.55 9.52
N ILE A 301 2.04 11.67 10.50
CA ILE A 301 2.60 12.08 11.78
C ILE A 301 3.98 12.69 11.57
N VAL A 302 4.87 12.00 10.85
CA VAL A 302 6.19 12.51 10.49
C VAL A 302 6.08 13.75 9.61
N GLY A 303 5.19 13.74 8.61
CA GLY A 303 4.99 14.85 7.68
C GLY A 303 4.60 16.15 8.37
N GLN A 304 3.62 16.13 9.28
CA GLN A 304 3.21 17.32 10.03
C GLN A 304 4.33 17.79 10.98
N ASN A 305 4.99 16.88 11.70
CA ASN A 305 6.07 17.27 12.61
C ASN A 305 7.30 17.79 11.85
N ALA A 306 7.67 17.21 10.71
CA ALA A 306 8.75 17.72 9.86
C ALA A 306 8.39 19.08 9.24
N GLY A 307 7.13 19.28 8.81
CA GLY A 307 6.65 20.57 8.33
C GLY A 307 6.68 21.67 9.39
N ALA A 308 6.47 21.30 10.66
CA ALA A 308 6.56 22.18 11.82
C ALA A 308 7.96 22.29 12.42
N ALA A 309 8.99 21.70 11.80
CA ALA A 309 10.37 21.60 12.29
C ALA A 309 10.50 20.95 13.69
N ARG A 310 9.53 20.10 14.11
CA ARG A 310 9.52 19.38 15.37
C ARG A 310 10.24 18.03 15.24
N TYR A 311 11.55 18.05 15.00
CA TYR A 311 12.37 16.85 14.79
C TYR A 311 12.48 15.96 16.03
N ASP A 312 12.36 16.50 17.23
CA ASP A 312 12.17 15.78 18.49
C ASP A 312 11.01 14.78 18.39
N ARG A 313 9.86 15.23 17.88
CA ARG A 313 8.66 14.40 17.72
C ARG A 313 8.76 13.43 16.55
N VAL A 314 9.48 13.79 15.49
CA VAL A 314 9.80 12.84 14.41
C VAL A 314 10.57 11.64 14.96
N ARG A 315 11.61 11.89 15.77
CA ARG A 315 12.41 10.82 16.41
C ARG A 315 11.56 9.96 17.35
N GLN A 316 10.72 10.58 18.19
CA GLN A 316 9.80 9.87 19.07
C GLN A 316 8.80 9.02 18.28
N THR A 317 8.30 9.51 17.14
CA THR A 317 7.38 8.78 16.27
C THR A 317 8.03 7.52 15.70
N LEU A 318 9.28 7.62 15.23
CA LEU A 318 9.98 6.44 14.69
C LEU A 318 10.31 5.41 15.77
N THR A 319 10.67 5.86 16.98
CA THR A 319 10.91 4.97 18.12
C THR A 319 9.62 4.24 18.52
N ALA A 320 8.49 4.96 18.61
CA ALA A 320 7.19 4.35 18.89
C ALA A 320 6.77 3.39 17.76
N ALA A 321 7.02 3.73 16.50
CA ALA A 321 6.77 2.85 15.37
C ALA A 321 7.60 1.57 15.41
N LEU A 322 8.88 1.66 15.80
CA LEU A 322 9.76 0.50 15.98
C LEU A 322 9.24 -0.44 17.07
N GLN A 323 8.85 0.12 18.21
CA GLN A 323 8.29 -0.65 19.33
C GLN A 323 6.96 -1.31 18.93
N PHE A 324 6.06 -0.56 18.28
CA PHE A 324 4.79 -1.08 17.77
C PHE A 324 4.99 -2.18 16.72
N ASN A 325 5.96 -2.01 15.82
CA ASN A 325 6.31 -2.99 14.80
C ASN A 325 6.69 -4.34 15.45
N TRP A 326 7.63 -4.34 16.40
CA TRP A 326 8.08 -5.57 17.03
C TRP A 326 7.03 -6.20 17.94
N LEU A 327 6.23 -5.39 18.64
CA LEU A 327 5.08 -5.89 19.40
C LEU A 327 4.07 -6.58 18.48
N THR A 328 3.74 -5.96 17.34
CA THR A 328 2.83 -6.52 16.36
C THR A 328 3.38 -7.84 15.78
N VAL A 329 4.65 -7.86 15.42
CA VAL A 329 5.31 -9.09 14.91
C VAL A 329 5.30 -10.21 15.94
N ALA A 330 5.55 -9.90 17.20
CA ALA A 330 5.50 -10.89 18.28
C ALA A 330 4.08 -11.47 18.46
N VAL A 331 3.05 -10.61 18.45
CA VAL A 331 1.65 -11.06 18.57
C VAL A 331 1.25 -11.92 17.36
N ILE A 332 1.57 -11.48 16.14
CA ILE A 332 1.24 -12.23 14.91
C ILE A 332 2.03 -13.54 14.88
N GLY A 333 3.32 -13.51 15.19
CA GLY A 333 4.16 -14.71 15.25
C GLY A 333 3.63 -15.73 16.26
N LEU A 334 3.21 -15.27 17.44
CA LEU A 334 2.57 -16.14 18.45
C LEU A 334 1.24 -16.70 17.91
N SER A 335 0.41 -15.90 17.27
CA SER A 335 -0.85 -16.36 16.67
C SER A 335 -0.61 -17.41 15.59
N LEU A 336 0.35 -17.17 14.69
CA LEU A 336 0.74 -18.16 13.66
C LEU A 336 1.31 -19.43 14.27
N PHE A 337 2.11 -19.31 15.31
CA PHE A 337 2.65 -20.48 16.04
C PHE A 337 1.54 -21.33 16.68
N LEU A 338 0.55 -20.71 17.30
CA LEU A 338 -0.61 -21.42 17.87
C LEU A 338 -1.49 -22.06 16.79
N LEU A 339 -1.59 -21.44 15.60
CA LEU A 339 -2.39 -21.94 14.48
C LEU A 339 -1.61 -22.84 13.52
N ARG A 340 -0.33 -23.15 13.78
CA ARG A 340 0.58 -23.86 12.86
C ARG A 340 0.09 -25.24 12.41
N ASP A 341 -0.69 -25.91 13.23
CA ASP A 341 -1.22 -27.25 12.92
C ASP A 341 -2.64 -27.18 12.31
N ALA A 342 -3.39 -26.11 12.57
CA ALA A 342 -4.71 -25.90 12.02
C ALA A 342 -4.66 -25.33 10.58
N LEU A 343 -3.75 -24.39 10.31
CA LEU A 343 -3.64 -23.74 9.00
C LEU A 343 -3.42 -24.74 7.84
N PRO A 344 -2.50 -25.71 7.92
CA PRO A 344 -2.35 -26.70 6.86
C PRO A 344 -3.62 -27.51 6.57
N GLN A 345 -4.40 -27.83 7.62
CA GLN A 345 -5.68 -28.53 7.48
C GLN A 345 -6.74 -27.67 6.80
N TRP A 346 -6.84 -26.38 7.14
CA TRP A 346 -7.77 -25.46 6.51
C TRP A 346 -7.50 -25.28 5.01
N PHE A 347 -6.21 -25.28 4.63
CA PHE A 347 -5.80 -25.18 3.23
C PHE A 347 -5.72 -26.55 2.52
N LYS A 348 -6.03 -27.64 3.21
CA LYS A 348 -5.98 -29.02 2.68
C LYS A 348 -4.65 -29.33 2.00
N LEU A 349 -3.54 -28.96 2.66
CA LEU A 349 -2.20 -29.17 2.13
C LEU A 349 -1.72 -30.60 2.40
N ASP A 350 -0.99 -31.15 1.43
CA ASP A 350 -0.29 -32.42 1.58
C ASP A 350 0.84 -32.32 2.62
N ASP A 351 1.32 -33.45 3.14
CA ASP A 351 2.25 -33.50 4.27
C ASP A 351 3.52 -32.66 4.07
N ASN A 352 4.11 -32.67 2.88
CA ASN A 352 5.31 -31.88 2.56
C ASN A 352 5.01 -30.38 2.56
N ALA A 353 3.90 -29.96 1.93
CA ALA A 353 3.47 -28.58 1.92
C ALA A 353 3.08 -28.11 3.33
N ALA A 354 2.39 -28.97 4.10
CA ALA A 354 2.05 -28.72 5.49
C ALA A 354 3.28 -28.52 6.37
N ALA A 355 4.34 -29.30 6.18
CA ALA A 355 5.61 -29.17 6.90
C ALA A 355 6.29 -27.82 6.62
N LEU A 356 6.23 -27.29 5.39
CA LEU A 356 6.76 -25.98 5.03
C LEU A 356 5.94 -24.84 5.64
N LEU A 357 4.61 -24.96 5.65
CA LEU A 357 3.75 -23.96 6.27
C LEU A 357 3.92 -23.94 7.80
N ARG A 358 4.03 -25.11 8.45
CA ARG A 358 4.38 -25.21 9.88
C ARG A 358 5.71 -24.55 10.19
N PHE A 359 6.73 -24.78 9.35
CA PHE A 359 8.03 -24.13 9.49
C PHE A 359 7.92 -22.61 9.43
N TYR A 360 7.18 -22.05 8.46
CA TYR A 360 6.91 -20.62 8.37
C TYR A 360 6.24 -20.08 9.65
N CYS A 361 5.19 -20.75 10.11
CA CYS A 361 4.44 -20.35 11.30
C CYS A 361 5.25 -20.49 12.59
N SER A 362 6.24 -21.40 12.64
CA SER A 362 7.03 -21.67 13.85
C SER A 362 8.13 -20.65 14.14
N GLY A 363 8.40 -19.69 13.23
CA GLY A 363 9.38 -18.65 13.52
C GLY A 363 9.87 -17.86 12.32
N ALA A 364 9.84 -18.42 11.11
CA ALA A 364 10.30 -17.71 9.92
C ALA A 364 9.50 -16.41 9.67
N SER A 365 8.23 -16.38 10.04
CA SER A 365 7.34 -15.21 9.96
C SER A 365 7.84 -14.00 10.78
N LEU A 366 8.57 -14.23 11.88
CA LEU A 366 9.12 -13.15 12.72
C LEU A 366 10.13 -12.28 11.98
N LEU A 367 10.84 -12.84 11.00
CA LEU A 367 11.80 -12.12 10.18
C LEU A 367 11.15 -11.01 9.34
N PHE A 368 9.84 -11.10 9.09
CA PHE A 368 9.08 -10.05 8.41
C PHE A 368 9.08 -8.72 9.17
N GLY A 369 9.42 -8.72 10.46
CA GLY A 369 9.60 -7.51 11.26
C GLY A 369 10.64 -6.54 10.69
N PHE A 370 11.71 -7.04 10.09
CA PHE A 370 12.71 -6.20 9.41
C PHE A 370 12.12 -5.51 8.18
N LYS A 371 11.23 -6.18 7.44
CA LYS A 371 10.48 -5.58 6.33
C LYS A 371 9.51 -4.51 6.83
N GLY A 372 8.82 -4.78 7.95
CA GLY A 372 7.98 -3.78 8.62
C GLY A 372 8.76 -2.52 9.00
N MET A 373 10.03 -2.64 9.46
CA MET A 373 10.89 -1.50 9.69
C MET A 373 11.12 -0.68 8.42
N ILE A 374 11.42 -1.32 7.30
CA ILE A 374 11.63 -0.63 6.01
C ILE A 374 10.36 0.15 5.61
N PHE A 375 9.17 -0.39 5.82
CA PHE A 375 7.92 0.27 5.44
C PHE A 375 7.73 1.63 6.14
N PHE A 376 7.88 1.70 7.46
CA PHE A 376 7.72 2.99 8.15
C PHE A 376 8.94 3.91 8.01
N ILE A 377 10.15 3.39 7.80
CA ILE A 377 11.33 4.19 7.48
C ILE A 377 11.19 4.84 6.09
N ASN A 378 10.64 4.14 5.10
CA ASN A 378 10.31 4.71 3.79
C ASN A 378 9.32 5.88 3.91
N ALA A 379 8.30 5.73 4.77
CA ALA A 379 7.37 6.83 5.06
C ALA A 379 8.10 8.04 5.65
N ALA A 380 9.09 7.82 6.52
CA ALA A 380 9.91 8.90 7.06
C ALA A 380 10.81 9.55 6.00
N TYR A 381 11.52 8.78 5.16
CA TYR A 381 12.34 9.33 4.08
C TYR A 381 11.53 10.22 3.13
N ASN A 382 10.34 9.77 2.73
CA ASN A 382 9.45 10.52 1.85
C ASN A 382 9.04 11.85 2.51
N ASN A 383 8.71 11.84 3.79
CA ASN A 383 8.26 13.01 4.53
C ASN A 383 9.41 13.93 4.98
N LEU A 384 10.64 13.43 5.07
CA LEU A 384 11.84 14.24 5.32
C LEU A 384 12.44 14.84 4.02
N GLY A 385 11.76 14.70 2.88
CA GLY A 385 12.16 15.26 1.60
C GLY A 385 13.32 14.51 0.92
N ARG A 386 13.51 13.24 1.26
CA ARG A 386 14.51 12.36 0.65
C ARG A 386 13.91 11.07 0.09
N PRO A 387 12.90 11.14 -0.80
CA PRO A 387 12.18 9.96 -1.29
C PRO A 387 13.08 8.98 -2.05
N PHE A 388 14.17 9.44 -2.67
CA PHE A 388 15.14 8.56 -3.32
C PHE A 388 15.77 7.55 -2.35
N TYR A 389 15.91 7.90 -1.06
CA TYR A 389 16.42 6.95 -0.05
C TYR A 389 15.49 5.77 0.15
N SER A 390 14.18 5.94 -0.01
CA SER A 390 13.22 4.82 0.00
C SER A 390 13.51 3.86 -1.15
N THR A 391 13.67 4.36 -2.36
CA THR A 391 13.98 3.54 -3.54
C THR A 391 15.32 2.83 -3.39
N ALA A 392 16.35 3.57 -3.00
CA ALA A 392 17.70 3.01 -2.81
C ALA A 392 17.71 1.90 -1.75
N SER A 393 16.99 2.09 -0.62
CA SER A 393 16.85 1.10 0.44
C SER A 393 16.15 -0.17 -0.04
N ASN A 394 15.08 -0.04 -0.81
CA ASN A 394 14.33 -1.20 -1.32
C ASN A 394 15.08 -1.92 -2.45
N LEU A 395 15.75 -1.20 -3.35
CA LEU A 395 16.63 -1.81 -4.35
C LEU A 395 17.83 -2.51 -3.70
N ALA A 396 18.42 -1.91 -2.68
CA ALA A 396 19.49 -2.57 -1.91
C ALA A 396 18.97 -3.83 -1.20
N GLY A 397 17.76 -3.78 -0.62
CA GLY A 397 17.09 -4.93 -0.04
C GLY A 397 16.83 -6.05 -1.05
N LEU A 398 16.45 -5.70 -2.27
CA LEU A 398 16.27 -6.67 -3.36
C LEU A 398 17.62 -7.28 -3.77
N ILE A 399 18.61 -6.44 -4.13
CA ILE A 399 19.87 -6.87 -4.74
C ILE A 399 20.79 -7.56 -3.74
N PHE A 400 20.93 -7.01 -2.53
CA PHE A 400 21.88 -7.51 -1.51
C PHE A 400 21.19 -8.34 -0.41
N GLY A 401 19.86 -8.29 -0.33
CA GLY A 401 19.05 -9.07 0.61
C GLY A 401 18.32 -10.21 -0.09
N ALA A 402 17.20 -9.92 -0.77
CA ALA A 402 16.31 -10.93 -1.30
C ALA A 402 17.00 -11.92 -2.27
N LEU A 403 17.62 -11.41 -3.34
CA LEU A 403 18.22 -12.30 -4.35
C LEU A 403 19.29 -13.21 -3.76
N PRO A 404 20.31 -12.73 -3.01
CA PRO A 404 21.34 -13.60 -2.45
C PRO A 404 20.81 -14.54 -1.36
N LEU A 405 19.97 -14.04 -0.44
CA LEU A 405 19.49 -14.85 0.67
C LEU A 405 18.53 -15.94 0.21
N ILE A 406 17.68 -15.68 -0.79
CA ILE A 406 16.81 -16.69 -1.40
C ILE A 406 17.64 -17.74 -2.12
N SER A 407 18.65 -17.34 -2.94
CA SER A 407 19.50 -18.26 -3.68
C SER A 407 20.37 -19.13 -2.76
N LEU A 408 21.03 -18.50 -1.78
CA LEU A 408 21.83 -19.19 -0.79
C LEU A 408 20.96 -20.12 0.07
N GLY A 409 19.79 -19.65 0.46
CA GLY A 409 18.81 -20.46 1.19
C GLY A 409 18.36 -21.68 0.40
N ALA A 410 18.04 -21.51 -0.89
CA ALA A 410 17.69 -22.60 -1.79
C ALA A 410 18.78 -23.68 -1.85
N TRP A 411 20.04 -23.24 -1.94
CA TRP A 411 21.19 -24.14 -2.00
C TRP A 411 21.46 -24.88 -0.68
N LEU A 412 21.37 -24.18 0.47
CA LEU A 412 21.72 -24.75 1.78
C LEU A 412 20.58 -25.57 2.40
N LEU A 413 19.33 -25.12 2.31
CA LEU A 413 18.19 -25.63 3.07
C LEU A 413 16.97 -25.96 2.18
N GLY A 414 17.12 -25.87 0.85
CA GLY A 414 16.01 -26.11 -0.09
C GLY A 414 14.83 -25.16 0.12
N PRO A 415 13.57 -25.68 0.07
CA PRO A 415 12.36 -24.83 0.18
C PRO A 415 12.29 -24.03 1.50
N ARG A 416 12.77 -24.60 2.60
CA ARG A 416 12.83 -23.89 3.90
C ARG A 416 13.75 -22.67 3.83
N GLY A 417 14.89 -22.82 3.15
CA GLY A 417 15.85 -21.75 2.97
C GLY A 417 15.31 -20.63 2.08
N ILE A 418 14.50 -20.92 1.07
CA ILE A 418 13.82 -19.92 0.23
C ILE A 418 12.85 -19.11 1.08
N ILE A 419 12.05 -19.75 1.93
CA ILE A 419 11.13 -19.08 2.86
C ILE A 419 11.90 -18.15 3.80
N LEU A 420 12.98 -18.64 4.42
CA LEU A 420 13.83 -17.84 5.30
C LEU A 420 14.44 -16.65 4.56
N GLY A 421 15.03 -16.86 3.39
CA GLY A 421 15.66 -15.82 2.59
C GLY A 421 14.66 -14.73 2.17
N HIS A 422 13.44 -15.11 1.79
CA HIS A 422 12.39 -14.16 1.43
C HIS A 422 11.87 -13.38 2.64
N MET A 423 11.71 -14.01 3.79
CA MET A 423 11.29 -13.31 5.02
C MET A 423 12.40 -12.43 5.59
N ALA A 424 13.67 -12.85 5.44
CA ALA A 424 14.85 -12.14 5.95
C ALA A 424 15.41 -11.08 5.00
N GLU A 425 14.78 -10.83 3.85
CA GLU A 425 15.32 -9.95 2.79
C GLU A 425 15.75 -8.56 3.28
N ALA A 426 15.12 -8.05 4.34
CA ALA A 426 15.40 -6.75 4.92
C ALA A 426 16.35 -6.79 6.14
N ILE A 427 16.82 -7.99 6.56
CA ILE A 427 17.62 -8.14 7.79
C ILE A 427 18.92 -7.34 7.75
N LEU A 428 19.55 -7.23 6.59
CA LEU A 428 20.79 -6.48 6.38
C LEU A 428 20.52 -4.97 6.20
N THR A 429 19.44 -4.63 5.50
CA THR A 429 19.16 -3.25 5.10
C THR A 429 18.40 -2.45 6.15
N ALA A 430 17.52 -3.08 6.95
CA ALA A 430 16.71 -2.36 7.94
C ALA A 430 17.54 -1.67 9.03
N PRO A 431 18.57 -2.29 9.65
CA PRO A 431 19.42 -1.60 10.61
C PRO A 431 20.19 -0.44 10.00
N VAL A 432 20.69 -0.59 8.77
CA VAL A 432 21.40 0.49 8.05
C VAL A 432 20.45 1.65 7.78
N CYS A 433 19.25 1.36 7.28
CA CYS A 433 18.22 2.38 7.04
C CYS A 433 17.81 3.11 8.32
N TRP A 434 17.72 2.39 9.44
CA TRP A 434 17.48 3.00 10.74
C TRP A 434 18.56 3.99 11.13
N LEU A 435 19.82 3.65 10.99
CA LEU A 435 20.94 4.55 11.28
C LEU A 435 20.95 5.77 10.33
N VAL A 436 20.66 5.54 9.05
CA VAL A 436 20.60 6.62 8.05
C VAL A 436 19.46 7.59 8.35
N VAL A 437 18.25 7.12 8.70
CA VAL A 437 17.13 8.00 9.01
C VAL A 437 17.40 8.82 10.27
N GLN A 438 18.02 8.23 11.31
CA GLN A 438 18.40 8.96 12.52
C GLN A 438 19.42 10.06 12.22
N ARG A 439 20.45 9.78 11.42
CA ARG A 439 21.43 10.79 10.96
C ARG A 439 20.77 11.90 10.14
N LEU A 440 19.81 11.55 9.30
CA LEU A 440 19.06 12.53 8.50
C LEU A 440 18.26 13.49 9.38
N ILE A 441 17.58 12.98 10.40
CA ILE A 441 16.84 13.79 11.37
C ILE A 441 17.79 14.76 12.09
N THR A 442 18.91 14.27 12.60
CA THR A 442 19.91 15.11 13.29
C THR A 442 20.47 16.21 12.40
N ARG A 443 20.73 15.91 11.12
CA ARG A 443 21.23 16.92 10.16
C ARG A 443 20.17 17.99 9.88
N GLN A 444 18.91 17.63 9.73
CA GLN A 444 17.83 18.59 9.50
C GLN A 444 17.57 19.45 10.75
N GLU A 445 17.61 18.87 11.94
CA GLU A 445 17.52 19.58 13.21
C GLU A 445 18.63 20.63 13.34
N ALA A 446 19.89 20.26 13.06
CA ALA A 446 21.04 21.16 13.11
C ALA A 446 20.91 22.30 12.09
N SER A 447 20.41 22.04 10.87
CA SER A 447 20.21 23.07 9.85
C SER A 447 19.16 24.11 10.20
N HIS A 448 18.18 23.75 11.03
CA HIS A 448 17.14 24.68 11.52
C HIS A 448 17.53 25.45 12.78
N THR A 449 18.48 24.94 13.55
CA THR A 449 18.98 25.60 14.78
C THR A 449 20.18 26.51 14.55
N SER A 450 20.87 26.36 13.42
CA SER A 450 21.98 27.26 13.05
C SER A 450 21.44 28.67 12.72
N PRO A 451 21.90 29.73 13.42
CA PRO A 451 21.50 31.09 13.06
C PRO A 451 21.99 31.40 11.64
N LEU A 452 21.11 32.03 10.84
CA LEU A 452 21.48 32.54 9.53
C LEU A 452 22.78 33.36 9.66
N PRO A 453 23.78 33.18 8.77
CA PRO A 453 24.95 34.05 8.73
C PRO A 453 24.43 35.49 8.59
N ARG A 454 24.75 36.35 9.55
CA ARG A 454 24.48 37.78 9.45
C ARG A 454 25.10 38.26 8.16
N GLN A 455 24.28 38.66 7.21
CA GLN A 455 24.76 39.40 6.04
C GLN A 455 25.31 40.74 6.58
N HIS A 456 26.67 40.87 6.55
CA HIS A 456 27.34 42.13 6.71
C HIS A 456 27.41 42.87 5.37
#